data_d262bde48ed04a285c93df7f73772e69
#
_entry.id   d262bde48ed04a285c93df7f73772e69
#
_cell.length_a   1.000
_cell.length_b   1.000
_cell.length_c   1.000
_cell.angle_alpha   90.00
_cell.angle_beta   90.00
_cell.angle_gamma   90.00
#
_symmetry.space_group_name_H-M   'P 1'
#
loop_
_entity.id
_entity.type
_entity.pdbx_description
1 polymer ?
#
loop_
_entity_poly.entity_id
_entity_poly.type
_entity_poly.pdbx_seq_one_letter_code
_entity_poly.pdbx_strand_id
1 'polypeptide(L)'
;QVCSSLEGQVVAIADEIAQRGHDVDDALTSGVMTIEEFKDRLRIDKCRELFDRIDKEISEIEALERLIPDKKELIISRIVTVIVNYFIQKTIEHSMILVAANAGLNRLSFDNNITMVGFPPEVKRVNDYLEKVVQKKVICNYEVARADYNASMIVQELFAKYYKNPRLLHSGTV
;
A
#
# COMPACT_ATOMS: atom_id res chain seq x y z
N GLN A 1 2.34 11.43 13.77
CA GLN A 1 3.32 12.54 13.87
C GLN A 1 3.60 13.03 12.44
N VAL A 2 3.33 14.29 12.14
CA VAL A 2 3.58 14.86 10.81
C VAL A 2 5.07 15.12 10.67
N CYS A 3 5.67 14.70 9.54
CA CYS A 3 7.07 15.03 9.24
C CYS A 3 7.23 16.55 9.11
N SER A 4 8.28 17.10 9.70
CA SER A 4 8.51 18.55 9.78
C SER A 4 8.97 19.16 8.45
N SER A 5 9.60 18.41 7.55
CA SER A 5 10.02 18.90 6.23
C SER A 5 9.08 18.43 5.12
N LEU A 6 9.05 19.17 4.00
CA LEU A 6 8.28 18.80 2.81
C LEU A 6 8.78 17.46 2.22
N GLU A 7 10.10 17.30 2.14
CA GLU A 7 10.71 16.07 1.65
C GLU A 7 10.33 14.88 2.52
N GLY A 8 10.31 15.06 3.86
CA GLY A 8 9.87 14.03 4.78
C GLY A 8 8.40 13.67 4.59
N GLN A 9 7.53 14.65 4.31
CA GLN A 9 6.12 14.39 4.00
C GLN A 9 5.95 13.66 2.66
N VAL A 10 6.75 14.02 1.64
CA VAL A 10 6.76 13.29 0.35
C VAL A 10 7.19 11.85 0.54
N VAL A 11 8.25 11.60 1.30
CA VAL A 11 8.72 10.23 1.57
C VAL A 11 7.66 9.43 2.33
N ALA A 12 7.04 10.02 3.35
CA ALA A 12 6.02 9.35 4.15
C ALA A 12 4.79 8.94 3.32
N ILE A 13 4.30 9.83 2.45
CA ILE A 13 3.14 9.50 1.60
C ILE A 13 3.50 8.53 0.47
N ALA A 14 4.72 8.60 -0.07
CA ALA A 14 5.21 7.66 -1.07
C ALA A 14 5.31 6.25 -0.50
N ASP A 15 5.79 6.11 0.73
CA ASP A 15 5.86 4.84 1.46
C ASP A 15 4.45 4.25 1.69
N GLU A 16 3.49 5.09 2.13
CA GLU A 16 2.09 4.67 2.32
C GLU A 16 1.45 4.19 1.00
N ILE A 17 1.73 4.88 -0.13
CA ILE A 17 1.24 4.48 -1.45
C ILE A 17 1.88 3.15 -1.90
N ALA A 18 3.18 3.02 -1.75
CA ALA A 18 3.92 1.81 -2.12
C ALA A 18 3.44 0.61 -1.29
N GLN A 19 3.31 0.77 0.02
CA GLN A 19 2.77 -0.27 0.90
C GLN A 19 1.39 -0.72 0.45
N ARG A 20 0.50 0.21 0.11
CA ARG A 20 -0.86 -0.13 -0.36
C ARG A 20 -0.83 -0.93 -1.66
N GLY A 21 0.06 -0.57 -2.59
CA GLY A 21 0.30 -1.34 -3.82
C GLY A 21 0.76 -2.76 -3.53
N HIS A 22 1.74 -2.92 -2.67
CA HIS A 22 2.29 -4.23 -2.28
C HIS A 22 1.26 -5.09 -1.54
N ASP A 23 0.52 -4.53 -0.58
CA ASP A 23 -0.52 -5.27 0.16
C ASP A 23 -1.58 -5.88 -0.79
N VAL A 24 -2.00 -5.12 -1.82
CA VAL A 24 -2.96 -5.60 -2.81
C VAL A 24 -2.33 -6.65 -3.73
N ASP A 25 -1.09 -6.42 -4.19
CA ASP A 25 -0.36 -7.37 -5.03
C ASP A 25 -0.20 -8.73 -4.31
N ASP A 26 0.27 -8.71 -3.09
CA ASP A 26 0.45 -9.90 -2.26
C ASP A 26 -0.85 -10.65 -2.02
N ALA A 27 -1.94 -9.94 -1.72
CA ALA A 27 -3.25 -10.56 -1.48
C ALA A 27 -3.81 -11.25 -2.73
N LEU A 28 -3.61 -10.67 -3.93
CA LEU A 28 -4.09 -11.20 -5.19
C LEU A 28 -3.17 -12.31 -5.75
N THR A 29 -1.86 -12.11 -5.67
CA THR A 29 -0.86 -13.07 -6.17
C THR A 29 -0.84 -14.34 -5.34
N SER A 30 -0.88 -14.23 -4.02
CA SER A 30 -0.97 -15.40 -3.12
C SER A 30 -2.30 -16.15 -3.20
N GLY A 31 -3.33 -15.55 -3.81
CA GLY A 31 -4.67 -16.13 -3.90
C GLY A 31 -5.48 -16.06 -2.60
N VAL A 32 -5.00 -15.31 -1.58
CA VAL A 32 -5.76 -15.01 -0.36
C VAL A 32 -7.05 -14.26 -0.70
N MET A 33 -7.03 -13.48 -1.79
CA MET A 33 -8.18 -12.80 -2.37
C MET A 33 -8.23 -13.03 -3.89
N THR A 34 -9.41 -13.31 -4.45
CA THR A 34 -9.56 -13.37 -5.91
C THR A 34 -9.76 -11.98 -6.50
N ILE A 35 -9.50 -11.83 -7.81
CA ILE A 35 -9.72 -10.58 -8.54
C ILE A 35 -11.20 -10.17 -8.47
N GLU A 36 -12.11 -11.13 -8.65
CA GLU A 36 -13.55 -10.91 -8.58
C GLU A 36 -13.98 -10.42 -7.20
N GLU A 37 -13.48 -11.08 -6.14
CA GLU A 37 -13.76 -10.65 -4.77
C GLU A 37 -13.22 -9.26 -4.50
N PHE A 38 -12.03 -8.93 -4.98
CA PHE A 38 -11.46 -7.59 -4.86
C PHE A 38 -12.32 -6.54 -5.56
N LYS A 39 -12.73 -6.80 -6.81
CA LYS A 39 -13.66 -5.93 -7.56
C LYS A 39 -14.98 -5.72 -6.82
N ASP A 40 -15.57 -6.78 -6.29
CA ASP A 40 -16.83 -6.69 -5.55
C ASP A 40 -16.71 -5.82 -4.29
N ARG A 41 -15.58 -5.89 -3.60
CA ARG A 41 -15.29 -5.02 -2.45
C ARG A 41 -15.18 -3.55 -2.84
N LEU A 42 -14.74 -3.25 -4.05
CA LEU A 42 -14.63 -1.87 -4.54
C LEU A 42 -15.95 -1.28 -5.06
N ARG A 43 -17.02 -2.08 -5.24
CA ARG A 43 -18.34 -1.62 -5.70
C ARG A 43 -19.11 -0.86 -4.62
N ILE A 44 -18.48 0.18 -4.08
CA ILE A 44 -19.06 1.08 -3.09
C ILE A 44 -18.81 2.53 -3.49
N ASP A 45 -19.69 3.44 -3.11
CA ASP A 45 -19.66 4.83 -3.57
C ASP A 45 -18.31 5.52 -3.38
N LYS A 46 -17.67 5.32 -2.23
CA LYS A 46 -16.36 5.95 -1.95
C LYS A 46 -15.21 5.44 -2.83
N CYS A 47 -15.32 4.25 -3.40
CA CYS A 47 -14.31 3.64 -4.28
C CYS A 47 -14.67 3.72 -5.76
N ARG A 48 -15.80 4.37 -6.12
CA ARG A 48 -16.34 4.33 -7.46
C ARG A 48 -15.34 4.76 -8.53
N GLU A 49 -14.66 5.89 -8.34
CA GLU A 49 -13.66 6.36 -9.31
C GLU A 49 -12.53 5.35 -9.51
N LEU A 50 -12.02 4.78 -8.43
CA LEU A 50 -10.97 3.76 -8.48
C LEU A 50 -11.48 2.48 -9.14
N PHE A 51 -12.68 2.03 -8.79
CA PHE A 51 -13.33 0.87 -9.39
C PHE A 51 -13.49 1.02 -10.91
N ASP A 52 -14.02 2.16 -11.38
CA ASP A 52 -14.24 2.42 -12.79
C ASP A 52 -12.92 2.40 -13.58
N ARG A 53 -11.83 2.94 -13.01
CA ARG A 53 -10.49 2.88 -13.61
C ARG A 53 -9.96 1.45 -13.72
N ILE A 54 -10.10 0.64 -12.67
CA ILE A 54 -9.67 -0.76 -12.65
C ILE A 54 -10.49 -1.59 -13.63
N ASP A 55 -11.82 -1.43 -13.62
CA ASP A 55 -12.73 -2.19 -14.49
C ASP A 55 -12.49 -1.92 -15.97
N LYS A 56 -12.18 -0.67 -16.32
CA LYS A 56 -11.77 -0.28 -17.67
C LYS A 56 -10.51 -1.02 -18.13
N GLU A 57 -9.45 -0.99 -17.32
CA GLU A 57 -8.17 -1.65 -17.66
C GLU A 57 -8.32 -3.16 -17.78
N ILE A 58 -9.10 -3.78 -16.91
CA ILE A 58 -9.38 -5.23 -16.98
C ILE A 58 -10.14 -5.56 -18.27
N SER A 59 -11.17 -4.78 -18.59
CA SER A 59 -11.96 -4.97 -19.81
C SER A 59 -11.11 -4.85 -21.08
N GLU A 60 -10.14 -3.92 -21.11
CA GLU A 60 -9.21 -3.77 -22.23
C GLU A 60 -8.30 -5.00 -22.38
N ILE A 61 -7.81 -5.57 -21.27
CA ILE A 61 -7.01 -6.81 -21.28
C ILE A 61 -7.84 -8.00 -21.72
N GLU A 62 -9.07 -8.12 -21.23
CA GLU A 62 -9.99 -9.19 -21.60
C GLU A 62 -10.34 -9.16 -23.09
N ALA A 63 -10.47 -7.98 -23.68
CA ALA A 63 -10.69 -7.82 -25.13
C ALA A 63 -9.51 -8.34 -25.98
N LEU A 64 -8.31 -8.39 -25.41
CA LEU A 64 -7.11 -8.93 -26.08
C LEU A 64 -6.94 -10.45 -25.92
N GLU A 65 -8.04 -11.17 -25.61
CA GLU A 65 -8.07 -12.59 -25.21
C GLU A 65 -7.26 -13.57 -26.02
N ARG A 66 -7.12 -13.35 -27.30
CA ARG A 66 -6.47 -14.31 -28.23
C ARG A 66 -4.94 -14.24 -28.23
N LEU A 67 -4.34 -13.24 -27.58
CA LEU A 67 -2.90 -12.93 -27.69
C LEU A 67 -2.08 -13.21 -26.43
N ILE A 68 -2.71 -13.41 -25.26
CA ILE A 68 -2.01 -13.52 -23.98
C ILE A 68 -2.44 -14.79 -23.23
N PRO A 69 -1.55 -15.79 -23.08
CA PRO A 69 -1.91 -17.07 -22.47
C PRO A 69 -2.09 -17.01 -20.95
N ASP A 70 -1.32 -16.18 -20.22
CA ASP A 70 -1.44 -16.01 -18.77
C ASP A 70 -1.83 -14.58 -18.41
N LYS A 71 -3.14 -14.35 -18.30
CA LYS A 71 -3.71 -13.05 -18.05
C LYS A 71 -3.74 -12.67 -16.58
N LYS A 72 -3.71 -13.66 -15.66
CA LYS A 72 -3.92 -13.39 -14.24
C LYS A 72 -2.86 -12.42 -13.71
N GLU A 73 -1.59 -12.73 -13.96
CA GLU A 73 -0.47 -11.88 -13.51
C GLU A 73 -0.52 -10.49 -14.15
N LEU A 74 -0.87 -10.42 -15.44
CA LEU A 74 -1.03 -9.14 -16.13
C LEU A 74 -2.16 -8.29 -15.52
N ILE A 75 -3.31 -8.91 -15.25
CA ILE A 75 -4.45 -8.22 -14.62
C ILE A 75 -4.06 -7.71 -13.23
N ILE A 76 -3.40 -8.53 -12.40
CA ILE A 76 -2.94 -8.13 -11.08
C ILE A 76 -1.98 -6.94 -11.18
N SER A 77 -0.97 -7.03 -12.03
CA SER A 77 -0.02 -5.92 -12.26
C SER A 77 -0.71 -4.63 -12.71
N ARG A 78 -1.74 -4.73 -13.55
CA ARG A 78 -2.53 -3.56 -13.98
C ARG A 78 -3.38 -2.99 -12.85
N ILE A 79 -4.03 -3.81 -12.05
CA ILE A 79 -4.77 -3.37 -10.87
C ILE A 79 -3.85 -2.56 -9.94
N VAL A 80 -2.67 -3.10 -9.61
CA VAL A 80 -1.69 -2.44 -8.75
C VAL A 80 -1.23 -1.11 -9.36
N THR A 81 -0.92 -1.12 -10.66
CA THR A 81 -0.52 0.10 -11.39
C THR A 81 -1.60 1.18 -11.33
N VAL A 82 -2.87 0.82 -11.53
CA VAL A 82 -4.00 1.77 -11.46
C VAL A 82 -4.13 2.34 -10.05
N ILE A 83 -4.02 1.50 -9.02
CA ILE A 83 -4.12 1.93 -7.62
C ILE A 83 -3.01 2.94 -7.28
N VAL A 84 -1.76 2.59 -7.58
CA VAL A 84 -0.61 3.46 -7.32
C VAL A 84 -0.73 4.79 -8.07
N ASN A 85 -1.06 4.75 -9.37
CA ASN A 85 -1.24 5.95 -10.17
C ASN A 85 -2.41 6.83 -9.68
N TYR A 86 -3.52 6.21 -9.26
CA TYR A 86 -4.64 6.94 -8.68
C TYR A 86 -4.22 7.72 -7.43
N PHE A 87 -3.54 7.08 -6.50
CA PHE A 87 -3.08 7.72 -5.28
C PHE A 87 -2.02 8.80 -5.56
N ILE A 88 -1.06 8.55 -6.43
CA ILE A 88 -0.04 9.53 -6.82
C ILE A 88 -0.69 10.77 -7.42
N GLN A 89 -1.58 10.59 -8.41
CA GLN A 89 -2.25 11.70 -9.08
C GLN A 89 -3.03 12.57 -8.09
N LYS A 90 -3.88 11.95 -7.27
CA LYS A 90 -4.70 12.66 -6.27
C LYS A 90 -3.86 13.36 -5.20
N THR A 91 -2.74 12.75 -4.80
CA THR A 91 -1.80 13.36 -3.85
C THR A 91 -1.15 14.60 -4.44
N ILE A 92 -0.68 14.54 -5.69
CA ILE A 92 -0.05 15.67 -6.37
C ILE A 92 -1.06 16.83 -6.51
N GLU A 93 -2.25 16.55 -7.05
CA GLU A 93 -3.30 17.54 -7.24
C GLU A 93 -3.63 18.28 -5.93
N HIS A 94 -3.84 17.53 -4.84
CA HIS A 94 -4.15 18.10 -3.53
C HIS A 94 -2.99 18.88 -2.94
N SER A 95 -1.78 18.32 -3.00
CA SER A 95 -0.58 18.96 -2.43
C SER A 95 -0.24 20.26 -3.15
N MET A 96 -0.42 20.35 -4.46
CA MET A 96 -0.24 21.59 -5.21
C MET A 96 -1.19 22.69 -4.72
N ILE A 97 -2.45 22.36 -4.42
CA ILE A 97 -3.41 23.31 -3.85
C ILE A 97 -2.94 23.79 -2.47
N LEU A 98 -2.52 22.88 -1.61
CA LEU A 98 -2.04 23.20 -0.27
C LEU A 98 -0.79 24.10 -0.30
N VAL A 99 0.19 23.76 -1.15
CA VAL A 99 1.40 24.56 -1.32
C VAL A 99 1.07 25.96 -1.86
N ALA A 100 0.21 26.07 -2.88
CA ALA A 100 -0.21 27.34 -3.43
C ALA A 100 -0.94 28.22 -2.40
N ALA A 101 -1.83 27.64 -1.59
CA ALA A 101 -2.54 28.35 -0.54
C ALA A 101 -1.62 28.89 0.57
N ASN A 102 -0.45 28.26 0.77
CA ASN A 102 0.52 28.63 1.80
C ASN A 102 1.77 29.33 1.25
N ALA A 103 1.83 29.64 -0.04
CA ALA A 103 2.98 30.29 -0.70
C ALA A 103 3.34 31.68 -0.15
N GLY A 104 2.42 32.35 0.55
CA GLY A 104 2.65 33.64 1.23
C GLY A 104 3.25 33.53 2.64
N LEU A 105 3.34 32.32 3.19
CA LEU A 105 4.01 32.09 4.46
C LEU A 105 5.52 32.06 4.20
N ASN A 106 6.23 33.16 4.53
CA ASN A 106 7.66 33.36 4.30
C ASN A 106 8.59 32.38 5.04
N ARG A 107 8.04 31.35 5.63
CA ARG A 107 8.72 30.17 6.17
C ARG A 107 7.81 28.96 5.99
N LEU A 108 8.26 28.04 5.18
CA LEU A 108 8.08 26.62 5.41
C LEU A 108 8.75 26.32 6.77
N SER A 109 8.26 26.92 7.84
CA SER A 109 8.89 26.83 9.15
C SER A 109 8.56 25.45 9.72
N PHE A 110 9.60 24.76 10.09
CA PHE A 110 9.61 23.48 10.78
C PHE A 110 8.73 23.44 12.06
N ASP A 111 8.24 24.59 12.50
CA ASP A 111 7.51 24.73 13.76
C ASP A 111 5.99 24.55 13.64
N ASN A 112 5.45 24.53 12.43
CA ASN A 112 4.02 24.32 12.24
C ASN A 112 3.78 22.91 11.73
N ASN A 113 3.09 22.09 12.49
CA ASN A 113 2.57 20.75 12.10
C ASN A 113 1.57 20.85 10.91
N ILE A 114 1.93 21.58 9.85
CA ILE A 114 1.11 21.80 8.68
C ILE A 114 1.40 20.68 7.68
N THR A 115 0.38 19.90 7.36
CA THR A 115 0.45 18.92 6.29
C THR A 115 0.32 19.62 4.95
N MET A 116 1.40 19.63 4.15
CA MET A 116 1.45 20.19 2.81
C MET A 116 1.38 19.12 1.73
N VAL A 117 1.77 17.89 2.07
CA VAL A 117 1.78 16.75 1.17
C VAL A 117 0.99 15.61 1.80
N GLY A 118 -0.05 15.16 1.10
CA GLY A 118 -0.90 14.08 1.60
C GLY A 118 -2.15 13.85 0.74
N PHE A 119 -2.90 12.83 1.10
CA PHE A 119 -4.18 12.54 0.46
C PHE A 119 -5.23 13.59 0.76
N PRO A 120 -6.07 13.96 -0.20
CA PRO A 120 -7.32 14.63 0.11
C PRO A 120 -8.23 13.71 0.95
N PRO A 121 -9.13 14.27 1.78
CA PRO A 121 -9.93 13.48 2.73
C PRO A 121 -10.73 12.33 2.12
N GLU A 122 -11.25 12.50 0.91
CA GLU A 122 -11.97 11.46 0.17
C GLU A 122 -11.06 10.31 -0.24
N VAL A 123 -9.84 10.61 -0.71
CA VAL A 123 -8.85 9.61 -1.11
C VAL A 123 -8.29 8.87 0.10
N LYS A 124 -8.09 9.59 1.21
CA LYS A 124 -7.69 8.94 2.47
C LYS A 124 -8.72 7.90 2.91
N ARG A 125 -10.02 8.19 2.79
CA ARG A 125 -11.07 7.21 3.07
C ARG A 125 -11.01 5.97 2.16
N VAL A 126 -10.59 6.13 0.90
CA VAL A 126 -10.38 5.01 -0.03
C VAL A 126 -9.17 4.19 0.43
N ASN A 127 -8.06 4.84 0.75
CA ASN A 127 -6.84 4.17 1.23
C ASN A 127 -7.09 3.37 2.52
N ASP A 128 -7.71 3.99 3.53
CA ASP A 128 -8.06 3.35 4.80
C ASP A 128 -9.02 2.17 4.61
N TYR A 129 -9.88 2.24 3.60
CA TYR A 129 -10.79 1.14 3.28
C TYR A 129 -10.06 -0.03 2.62
N LEU A 130 -9.19 0.24 1.64
CA LEU A 130 -8.37 -0.80 0.99
C LEU A 130 -7.52 -1.54 2.02
N GLU A 131 -6.88 -0.79 2.92
CA GLU A 131 -6.13 -1.37 4.02
C GLU A 131 -6.96 -2.37 4.82
N LYS A 132 -8.14 -1.95 5.28
CA LYS A 132 -9.05 -2.81 6.06
C LYS A 132 -9.52 -4.04 5.29
N VAL A 133 -9.78 -3.89 3.97
CA VAL A 133 -10.21 -5.00 3.12
C VAL A 133 -9.12 -6.05 3.01
N VAL A 134 -7.88 -5.61 2.75
CA VAL A 134 -6.73 -6.53 2.60
C VAL A 134 -6.34 -7.13 3.94
N GLN A 135 -6.14 -6.30 4.97
CA GLN A 135 -5.75 -6.78 6.30
C GLN A 135 -6.74 -7.81 6.88
N LYS A 136 -8.05 -7.57 6.74
CA LYS A 136 -9.05 -8.52 7.20
C LYS A 136 -8.92 -9.88 6.54
N LYS A 137 -8.58 -9.93 5.26
CA LYS A 137 -8.37 -11.18 4.51
C LYS A 137 -7.09 -11.88 4.92
N VAL A 138 -6.00 -11.13 5.04
CA VAL A 138 -4.69 -11.66 5.45
C VAL A 138 -4.77 -12.19 6.89
N ILE A 139 -5.28 -11.40 7.84
CA ILE A 139 -5.35 -11.79 9.26
C ILE A 139 -6.28 -13.00 9.48
N CYS A 140 -7.39 -13.09 8.72
CA CYS A 140 -8.31 -14.22 8.82
C CYS A 140 -7.86 -15.46 8.04
N ASN A 141 -6.72 -15.41 7.34
CA ASN A 141 -6.19 -16.56 6.61
C ASN A 141 -5.40 -17.48 7.55
N TYR A 142 -5.84 -18.74 7.65
CA TYR A 142 -5.20 -19.74 8.51
C TYR A 142 -3.73 -20.00 8.14
N GLU A 143 -3.39 -20.04 6.85
CA GLU A 143 -2.02 -20.31 6.38
C GLU A 143 -1.08 -19.17 6.77
N VAL A 144 -1.54 -17.91 6.64
CA VAL A 144 -0.78 -16.73 7.06
C VAL A 144 -0.57 -16.74 8.57
N ALA A 145 -1.64 -16.94 9.35
CA ALA A 145 -1.53 -17.02 10.82
C ALA A 145 -0.57 -18.12 11.29
N ARG A 146 -0.58 -19.28 10.60
CA ARG A 146 0.34 -20.39 10.88
C ARG A 146 1.79 -20.04 10.54
N ALA A 147 2.02 -19.37 9.40
CA ALA A 147 3.35 -18.94 8.99
C ALA A 147 3.93 -17.92 9.97
N ASP A 148 3.13 -16.92 10.38
CA ASP A 148 3.53 -15.90 11.36
C ASP A 148 3.86 -16.50 12.72
N TYR A 149 3.04 -17.45 13.18
CA TYR A 149 3.32 -18.18 14.42
C TYR A 149 4.66 -18.92 14.36
N ASN A 150 4.91 -19.68 13.28
CA ASN A 150 6.15 -20.41 13.09
C ASN A 150 7.36 -19.46 13.00
N ALA A 151 7.24 -18.36 12.25
CA ALA A 151 8.29 -17.35 12.15
C ALA A 151 8.61 -16.73 13.51
N SER A 152 7.59 -16.39 14.30
CA SER A 152 7.74 -15.86 15.65
C SER A 152 8.50 -16.84 16.56
N MET A 153 8.16 -18.13 16.51
CA MET A 153 8.85 -19.17 17.29
C MET A 153 10.33 -19.29 16.91
N ILE A 154 10.64 -19.29 15.60
CA ILE A 154 12.02 -19.35 15.10
C ILE A 154 12.83 -18.15 15.58
N VAL A 155 12.28 -16.94 15.47
CA VAL A 155 12.95 -15.72 15.92
C VAL A 155 13.22 -15.75 17.43
N GLN A 156 12.25 -16.16 18.23
CA GLN A 156 12.40 -16.28 19.68
C GLN A 156 13.48 -17.32 20.06
N GLU A 157 13.50 -18.48 19.40
CA GLU A 157 14.51 -19.50 19.63
C GLU A 157 15.91 -19.03 19.24
N LEU A 158 16.05 -18.38 18.08
CA LEU A 158 17.32 -17.82 17.63
C LEU A 158 17.85 -16.77 18.61
N PHE A 159 16.98 -15.83 19.01
CA PHE A 159 17.33 -14.82 19.98
C PHE A 159 17.79 -15.43 21.32
N ALA A 160 17.04 -16.40 21.83
CA ALA A 160 17.39 -17.08 23.08
C ALA A 160 18.74 -17.82 22.99
N LYS A 161 19.03 -18.45 21.84
CA LYS A 161 20.32 -19.14 21.62
C LYS A 161 21.49 -18.16 21.54
N TYR A 162 21.35 -17.08 20.78
CA TYR A 162 22.41 -16.06 20.67
C TYR A 162 22.60 -15.29 21.96
N TYR A 163 21.52 -15.00 22.69
CA TYR A 163 21.62 -14.34 24.00
C TYR A 163 22.37 -15.19 25.04
N LYS A 164 22.11 -16.52 25.04
CA LYS A 164 22.82 -17.45 25.93
C LYS A 164 24.25 -17.70 25.52
N ASN A 165 24.56 -17.66 24.23
CA ASN A 165 25.91 -17.88 23.71
C ASN A 165 26.25 -16.92 22.57
N PRO A 166 26.70 -15.69 22.90
CA PRO A 166 27.06 -14.67 21.90
C PRO A 166 28.15 -15.11 20.90
N ARG A 167 28.94 -16.14 21.25
CA ARG A 167 29.99 -16.68 20.36
C ARG A 167 29.45 -17.37 19.11
N LEU A 168 28.13 -17.61 19.03
CA LEU A 168 27.46 -18.12 17.84
C LEU A 168 27.20 -17.02 16.81
N LEU A 169 27.34 -15.74 17.20
CA LEU A 169 27.28 -14.62 16.27
C LEU A 169 28.59 -14.53 15.48
N HIS A 170 28.47 -14.08 14.21
CA HIS A 170 29.65 -13.87 13.37
C HIS A 170 30.61 -12.84 14.01
N SER A 171 31.91 -13.06 13.87
CA SER A 171 32.99 -12.22 14.47
C SER A 171 33.09 -10.83 13.85
N GLY A 172 32.05 -10.07 13.84
CA GLY A 172 31.96 -8.70 13.33
C GLY A 172 30.66 -8.03 13.78
N THR A 173 29.87 -8.75 14.58
CA THR A 173 28.54 -8.31 15.04
C THR A 173 28.53 -7.91 16.52
N VAL A 174 29.70 -7.99 17.21
CA VAL A 174 29.88 -7.60 18.63
C VAL A 174 30.87 -6.46 18.72
#